data_7e8544ac5b20c2aee1e227dc7cbb5237
#
_entry.id   7e8544ac5b20c2aee1e227dc7cbb5237
#
_cell.length_a   1.000
_cell.length_b   1.000
_cell.length_c   1.000
_cell.angle_alpha   90.00
_cell.angle_beta   90.00
_cell.angle_gamma   90.00
#
_symmetry.space_group_name_H-M   'P 1'
#
loop_
_entity.id
_entity.type
_entity.pdbx_description
1 polymer ?
#
loop_
_entity_poly.entity_id
_entity_poly.type
_entity_poly.pdbx_seq_one_letter_code
_entity_poly.pdbx_strand_id
1 'polypeptide(L)'
;MLDGFFREIVLIDVNKDKADGDALDMAHGTSFLKPVSVYSGDWKDCAGADIVVITAGVNQKVGETRIDLLKRNTEIFKSIVENVMKYAPTDVILLTVTNPVDILTYVTYKLSGLPKQQIIGSGTVLDTSRLKYLISKHTGIDARYCHTYIIGEHGDSEVAAWSITNIAGMSIKSFFEHYGKCTDEDLQAMYNEVKNSAYEIIQKKGATYYAIATAVARIVECISGGENSVLTISSVLNGEYGIEDI
;
A
#
# COMPACT_ATOMS: atom_id res chain seq x y z
N MET A 1 7.21 9.96 -8.78
CA MET A 1 8.08 10.79 -9.64
C MET A 1 8.78 10.02 -10.75
N LEU A 2 9.61 9.03 -10.43
CA LEU A 2 10.47 8.34 -11.43
C LEU A 2 9.69 7.79 -12.63
N ASP A 3 8.53 7.22 -12.40
CA ASP A 3 7.70 6.60 -13.45
C ASP A 3 6.96 7.62 -14.32
N GLY A 4 6.85 8.88 -13.87
CA GLY A 4 6.29 10.00 -14.64
C GLY A 4 4.79 9.93 -14.89
N PHE A 5 4.02 9.36 -13.95
CA PHE A 5 2.56 9.30 -13.99
C PHE A 5 1.89 10.59 -13.55
N PHE A 6 2.59 11.41 -12.75
CA PHE A 6 2.05 12.63 -12.19
C PHE A 6 2.62 13.86 -12.86
N ARG A 7 1.77 14.87 -12.98
CA ARG A 7 2.18 16.22 -13.36
C ARG A 7 2.52 17.06 -12.15
N GLU A 8 1.91 16.75 -11.01
CA GLU A 8 2.05 17.49 -9.76
C GLU A 8 2.03 16.56 -8.57
N ILE A 9 2.88 16.82 -7.59
CA ILE A 9 2.94 16.13 -6.30
C ILE A 9 3.06 17.21 -5.23
N VAL A 10 2.07 17.26 -4.33
CA VAL A 10 2.05 18.18 -3.20
C VAL A 10 2.31 17.42 -1.91
N LEU A 11 3.29 17.85 -1.14
CA LEU A 11 3.59 17.27 0.16
C LEU A 11 2.93 18.10 1.26
N ILE A 12 2.11 17.47 2.10
CA ILE A 12 1.44 18.09 3.23
C ILE A 12 1.85 17.34 4.50
N ASP A 13 2.49 18.03 5.44
CA ASP A 13 2.88 17.49 6.75
C ASP A 13 2.58 18.53 7.84
N VAL A 14 2.29 18.06 9.04
CA VAL A 14 2.18 18.93 10.23
C VAL A 14 3.52 19.61 10.55
N ASN A 15 4.63 18.96 10.22
CA ASN A 15 5.97 19.53 10.23
C ASN A 15 6.27 20.14 8.85
N LYS A 16 5.97 21.44 8.71
CA LYS A 16 6.15 22.16 7.46
C LYS A 16 7.60 22.19 6.98
N ASP A 17 8.55 22.39 7.88
CA ASP A 17 9.98 22.41 7.53
C ASP A 17 10.42 21.08 6.93
N LYS A 18 9.89 19.96 7.45
CA LYS A 18 10.13 18.63 6.88
C LYS A 18 9.54 18.51 5.49
N ALA A 19 8.28 18.90 5.29
CA ALA A 19 7.63 18.85 3.98
C ALA A 19 8.36 19.73 2.96
N ASP A 20 8.79 20.94 3.35
CA ASP A 20 9.57 21.85 2.52
C ASP A 20 10.92 21.25 2.12
N GLY A 21 11.63 20.65 3.08
CA GLY A 21 12.91 19.98 2.82
C GLY A 21 12.78 18.80 1.87
N ASP A 22 11.81 17.90 2.13
CA ASP A 22 11.54 16.73 1.27
C ASP A 22 11.12 17.16 -0.15
N ALA A 23 10.25 18.16 -0.26
CA ALA A 23 9.80 18.69 -1.55
C ALA A 23 10.95 19.33 -2.33
N LEU A 24 11.80 20.12 -1.67
CA LEU A 24 12.95 20.76 -2.30
C LEU A 24 13.97 19.73 -2.81
N ASP A 25 14.29 18.71 -1.99
CA ASP A 25 15.19 17.62 -2.39
C ASP A 25 14.64 16.86 -3.61
N MET A 26 13.35 16.54 -3.60
CA MET A 26 12.68 15.92 -4.75
C MET A 26 12.69 16.84 -5.99
N ALA A 27 12.41 18.14 -5.82
CA ALA A 27 12.35 19.11 -6.91
C ALA A 27 13.71 19.29 -7.61
N HIS A 28 14.81 19.24 -6.87
CA HIS A 28 16.16 19.30 -7.44
C HIS A 28 16.45 18.13 -8.39
N GLY A 29 15.80 16.99 -8.22
CA GLY A 29 15.93 15.82 -9.11
C GLY A 29 15.10 15.89 -10.39
N THR A 30 14.18 16.86 -10.53
CA THR A 30 13.21 16.88 -11.66
C THR A 30 13.85 17.05 -13.03
N SER A 31 15.04 17.65 -13.11
CA SER A 31 15.80 17.80 -14.38
C SER A 31 16.20 16.45 -15.02
N PHE A 32 16.18 15.35 -14.25
CA PHE A 32 16.49 14.00 -14.72
C PHE A 32 15.24 13.17 -15.03
N LEU A 33 14.05 13.73 -14.90
CA LEU A 33 12.77 13.03 -14.94
C LEU A 33 11.86 13.60 -16.02
N LYS A 34 10.71 12.93 -16.24
CA LYS A 34 9.61 13.54 -16.98
C LYS A 34 9.11 14.78 -16.23
N PRO A 35 8.57 15.78 -16.95
CA PRO A 35 8.09 17.00 -16.32
C PRO A 35 7.12 16.73 -15.18
N VAL A 36 7.46 17.17 -13.98
CA VAL A 36 6.67 17.06 -12.76
C VAL A 36 6.94 18.26 -11.87
N SER A 37 5.89 18.84 -11.30
CA SER A 37 5.98 19.85 -10.25
C SER A 37 5.94 19.16 -8.89
N VAL A 38 6.86 19.51 -7.99
CA VAL A 38 6.89 18.99 -6.62
C VAL A 38 7.08 20.16 -5.67
N TYR A 39 6.19 20.30 -4.71
CA TYR A 39 6.28 21.35 -3.68
C TYR A 39 5.57 20.92 -2.39
N SER A 40 5.89 21.60 -1.29
CA SER A 40 5.09 21.50 -0.07
C SER A 40 3.91 22.45 -0.14
N GLY A 41 2.78 22.01 0.34
CA GLY A 41 1.53 22.75 0.29
C GLY A 41 0.72 22.72 1.57
N ASP A 42 -0.49 23.19 1.46
CA ASP A 42 -1.48 23.10 2.54
C ASP A 42 -2.78 22.40 2.07
N TRP A 43 -3.75 22.27 2.96
CA TRP A 43 -5.01 21.58 2.66
C TRP A 43 -5.80 22.17 1.47
N LYS A 44 -5.56 23.44 1.09
CA LYS A 44 -6.23 24.05 -0.06
C LYS A 44 -5.75 23.47 -1.39
N ASP A 45 -4.53 22.97 -1.40
CA ASP A 45 -3.96 22.33 -2.59
C ASP A 45 -4.65 21.01 -2.92
N CYS A 46 -5.43 20.45 -1.99
CA CYS A 46 -6.31 19.33 -2.28
C CYS A 46 -7.44 19.65 -3.27
N ALA A 47 -7.71 20.92 -3.56
CA ALA A 47 -8.78 21.33 -4.47
C ALA A 47 -8.60 20.84 -5.92
N GLY A 48 -7.40 20.49 -6.33
CA GLY A 48 -7.09 19.93 -7.65
C GLY A 48 -6.61 18.49 -7.63
N ALA A 49 -6.71 17.83 -6.48
CA ALA A 49 -6.16 16.48 -6.32
C ALA A 49 -7.07 15.40 -6.93
N ASP A 50 -6.53 14.59 -7.83
CA ASP A 50 -7.17 13.36 -8.30
C ASP A 50 -7.06 12.25 -7.25
N ILE A 51 -5.92 12.17 -6.56
CA ILE A 51 -5.64 11.14 -5.55
C ILE A 51 -4.97 11.78 -4.34
N VAL A 52 -5.47 11.47 -3.15
CA VAL A 52 -4.82 11.82 -1.88
C VAL A 52 -4.29 10.54 -1.23
N VAL A 53 -2.96 10.48 -1.05
CA VAL A 53 -2.29 9.34 -0.41
C VAL A 53 -2.03 9.68 1.06
N ILE A 54 -2.65 8.93 1.97
CA ILE A 54 -2.53 9.15 3.41
C ILE A 54 -1.48 8.20 3.98
N THR A 55 -0.30 8.75 4.27
CA THR A 55 0.83 8.04 4.90
C THR A 55 1.09 8.51 6.33
N ALA A 56 0.34 9.52 6.78
CA ALA A 56 0.50 10.10 8.10
C ALA A 56 -0.03 9.16 9.19
N GLY A 57 0.72 9.07 10.28
CA GLY A 57 0.37 8.25 11.44
C GLY A 57 1.48 8.29 12.47
N VAL A 58 1.20 7.72 13.63
CA VAL A 58 2.18 7.61 14.72
C VAL A 58 2.51 6.15 14.99
N ASN A 59 3.75 5.90 15.39
CA ASN A 59 4.19 4.58 15.81
C ASN A 59 3.72 4.25 17.23
N GLN A 60 3.63 2.96 17.53
CA GLN A 60 3.31 2.45 18.86
C GLN A 60 4.39 2.89 19.87
N LYS A 61 3.95 3.41 21.00
CA LYS A 61 4.85 3.75 22.11
C LYS A 61 5.14 2.54 22.98
N VAL A 62 6.24 2.58 23.71
CA VAL A 62 6.57 1.54 24.68
C VAL A 62 5.47 1.45 25.75
N GLY A 63 4.91 0.25 25.93
CA GLY A 63 3.82 0.00 26.88
C GLY A 63 2.42 0.35 26.37
N GLU A 64 2.28 0.86 25.16
CA GLU A 64 0.98 1.16 24.55
C GLU A 64 0.35 -0.11 23.95
N THR A 65 -0.96 -0.26 24.07
CA THR A 65 -1.68 -1.34 23.41
C THR A 65 -1.94 -1.03 21.92
N ARG A 66 -2.22 -2.08 21.11
CA ARG A 66 -2.65 -1.89 19.71
C ARG A 66 -3.94 -1.06 19.61
N ILE A 67 -4.84 -1.19 20.58
CA ILE A 67 -6.09 -0.44 20.62
C ILE A 67 -5.84 1.06 20.88
N ASP A 68 -4.91 1.40 21.78
CA ASP A 68 -4.57 2.78 22.06
C ASP A 68 -3.89 3.45 20.85
N LEU A 69 -3.00 2.73 20.16
CA LEU A 69 -2.42 3.18 18.90
C LEU A 69 -3.51 3.44 17.85
N LEU A 70 -4.45 2.50 17.70
CA LEU A 70 -5.55 2.64 16.77
C LEU A 70 -6.39 3.88 17.07
N LYS A 71 -6.76 4.11 18.33
CA LYS A 71 -7.50 5.32 18.75
C LYS A 71 -6.78 6.59 18.35
N ARG A 72 -5.45 6.67 18.62
CA ARG A 72 -4.64 7.85 18.24
C ARG A 72 -4.59 8.06 16.74
N ASN A 73 -4.37 7.00 15.98
CA ASN A 73 -4.35 7.10 14.52
C ASN A 73 -5.75 7.45 13.96
N THR A 74 -6.82 6.96 14.58
CA THR A 74 -8.20 7.35 14.19
C THR A 74 -8.44 8.85 14.37
N GLU A 75 -7.98 9.46 15.46
CA GLU A 75 -8.10 10.91 15.67
C GLU A 75 -7.27 11.71 14.65
N ILE A 76 -6.07 11.22 14.30
CA ILE A 76 -5.25 11.81 13.25
C ILE A 76 -5.98 11.73 11.90
N PHE A 77 -6.51 10.56 11.55
CA PHE A 77 -7.27 10.33 10.32
C PHE A 77 -8.52 11.19 10.24
N LYS A 78 -9.23 11.36 11.35
CA LYS A 78 -10.38 12.26 11.42
C LYS A 78 -9.97 13.67 11.02
N SER A 79 -8.93 14.22 11.61
CA SER A 79 -8.43 15.55 11.26
C SER A 79 -7.99 15.63 9.79
N ILE A 80 -7.29 14.62 9.26
CA ILE A 80 -6.84 14.60 7.87
C ILE A 80 -8.04 14.55 6.92
N VAL A 81 -8.95 13.60 7.11
CA VAL A 81 -10.10 13.41 6.21
C VAL A 81 -11.00 14.64 6.23
N GLU A 82 -11.31 15.22 7.40
CA GLU A 82 -12.09 16.46 7.51
C GLU A 82 -11.44 17.61 6.73
N ASN A 83 -10.12 17.77 6.81
CA ASN A 83 -9.43 18.83 6.08
C ASN A 83 -9.35 18.55 4.58
N VAL A 84 -9.09 17.32 4.17
CA VAL A 84 -9.11 16.91 2.75
C VAL A 84 -10.49 17.15 2.15
N MET A 85 -11.56 16.65 2.78
CA MET A 85 -12.94 16.76 2.28
C MET A 85 -13.48 18.18 2.25
N LYS A 86 -12.84 19.11 2.96
CA LYS A 86 -13.20 20.54 2.90
C LYS A 86 -12.80 21.18 1.57
N TYR A 87 -11.78 20.66 0.89
CA TYR A 87 -11.21 21.28 -0.30
C TYR A 87 -11.20 20.36 -1.52
N ALA A 88 -11.05 19.06 -1.34
CA ALA A 88 -10.93 18.09 -2.42
C ALA A 88 -12.22 18.00 -3.25
N PRO A 89 -12.12 17.68 -4.55
CA PRO A 89 -13.28 17.45 -5.40
C PRO A 89 -14.02 16.16 -4.98
N THR A 90 -15.29 16.04 -5.40
CA THR A 90 -16.15 14.91 -5.03
C THR A 90 -15.75 13.58 -5.68
N ASP A 91 -14.91 13.61 -6.69
CA ASP A 91 -14.39 12.46 -7.42
C ASP A 91 -12.96 12.08 -7.00
N VAL A 92 -12.42 12.71 -5.94
CA VAL A 92 -11.12 12.38 -5.39
C VAL A 92 -11.05 10.93 -4.90
N ILE A 93 -9.92 10.28 -5.12
CA ILE A 93 -9.64 8.95 -4.56
C ILE A 93 -8.76 9.10 -3.31
N LEU A 94 -9.15 8.47 -2.20
CA LEU A 94 -8.38 8.43 -0.98
C LEU A 94 -7.68 7.08 -0.86
N LEU A 95 -6.34 7.09 -0.85
CA LEU A 95 -5.50 5.91 -0.71
C LEU A 95 -4.83 5.88 0.67
N THR A 96 -5.27 4.99 1.53
CA THR A 96 -4.70 4.78 2.88
C THR A 96 -3.51 3.84 2.81
N VAL A 97 -2.41 4.23 3.45
CA VAL A 97 -1.17 3.43 3.52
C VAL A 97 -0.74 3.15 4.95
N THR A 98 -1.18 3.99 5.89
CA THR A 98 -0.83 3.91 7.31
C THR A 98 -1.42 2.66 7.97
N ASN A 99 -0.63 1.97 8.79
CA ASN A 99 -1.09 0.81 9.57
C ASN A 99 -1.83 1.24 10.87
N PRO A 100 -2.85 0.44 11.28
CA PRO A 100 -3.39 -0.75 10.62
C PRO A 100 -4.25 -0.39 9.39
N VAL A 101 -3.75 -0.72 8.21
CA VAL A 101 -4.26 -0.17 6.93
C VAL A 101 -5.73 -0.51 6.67
N ASP A 102 -6.15 -1.74 6.94
CA ASP A 102 -7.53 -2.17 6.66
C ASP A 102 -8.53 -1.40 7.52
N ILE A 103 -8.27 -1.30 8.82
CA ILE A 103 -9.11 -0.55 9.76
C ILE A 103 -9.13 0.94 9.41
N LEU A 104 -7.96 1.53 9.11
CA LEU A 104 -7.88 2.95 8.77
C LEU A 104 -8.49 3.26 7.39
N THR A 105 -8.51 2.31 6.47
CA THR A 105 -9.28 2.41 5.22
C THR A 105 -10.77 2.48 5.50
N TYR A 106 -11.28 1.60 6.37
CA TYR A 106 -12.68 1.64 6.78
C TYR A 106 -13.03 2.94 7.53
N VAL A 107 -12.16 3.39 8.43
CA VAL A 107 -12.29 4.69 9.12
C VAL A 107 -12.38 5.83 8.09
N THR A 108 -11.49 5.84 7.09
CA THR A 108 -11.50 6.82 6.00
C THR A 108 -12.82 6.81 5.24
N TYR A 109 -13.34 5.64 4.93
CA TYR A 109 -14.66 5.49 4.30
C TYR A 109 -15.78 6.12 5.14
N LYS A 110 -15.86 5.77 6.43
CA LYS A 110 -16.90 6.29 7.34
C LYS A 110 -16.81 7.81 7.55
N LEU A 111 -15.62 8.38 7.53
CA LEU A 111 -15.41 9.80 7.76
C LEU A 111 -15.56 10.67 6.50
N SER A 112 -15.21 10.15 5.33
CA SER A 112 -15.18 10.93 4.09
C SER A 112 -16.59 11.15 3.50
N GLY A 113 -17.50 10.21 3.71
CA GLY A 113 -18.81 10.20 3.03
C GLY A 113 -18.74 9.92 1.53
N LEU A 114 -17.56 9.56 1.01
CA LEU A 114 -17.36 9.20 -0.39
C LEU A 114 -17.86 7.77 -0.69
N PRO A 115 -18.20 7.46 -1.95
CA PRO A 115 -18.50 6.09 -2.38
C PRO A 115 -17.32 5.14 -2.07
N LYS A 116 -17.65 3.87 -1.74
CA LYS A 116 -16.60 2.86 -1.41
C LYS A 116 -15.54 2.68 -2.49
N GLN A 117 -15.89 2.91 -3.75
CA GLN A 117 -14.98 2.79 -4.89
C GLN A 117 -13.87 3.85 -4.92
N GLN A 118 -14.07 4.94 -4.18
CA GLN A 118 -13.07 6.01 -4.07
C GLN A 118 -12.18 5.86 -2.83
N ILE A 119 -12.43 4.84 -2.00
CA ILE A 119 -11.65 4.59 -0.78
C ILE A 119 -10.88 3.28 -0.92
N ILE A 120 -9.57 3.39 -0.91
CA ILE A 120 -8.66 2.28 -1.15
C ILE A 120 -7.61 2.26 -0.05
N GLY A 121 -7.25 1.08 0.41
CA GLY A 121 -6.05 0.86 1.21
C GLY A 121 -4.98 0.12 0.42
N SER A 122 -3.72 0.31 0.74
CA SER A 122 -2.62 -0.41 0.10
C SER A 122 -2.69 -1.93 0.30
N GLY A 123 -3.43 -2.38 1.30
CA GLY A 123 -3.72 -3.79 1.57
C GLY A 123 -2.48 -4.66 1.60
N THR A 124 -2.59 -5.81 0.99
CA THR A 124 -1.52 -6.82 0.89
C THR A 124 -0.77 -6.79 -0.45
N VAL A 125 -0.81 -5.65 -1.18
CA VAL A 125 -0.06 -5.49 -2.45
C VAL A 125 1.44 -5.67 -2.23
N LEU A 126 1.99 -5.10 -1.15
CA LEU A 126 3.40 -5.25 -0.81
C LEU A 126 3.72 -6.69 -0.37
N ASP A 127 2.86 -7.34 0.43
CA ASP A 127 3.07 -8.72 0.89
C ASP A 127 3.04 -9.69 -0.30
N THR A 128 2.14 -9.46 -1.25
CA THR A 128 2.11 -10.16 -2.53
C THR A 128 3.43 -9.99 -3.29
N SER A 129 3.99 -8.78 -3.32
CA SER A 129 5.29 -8.51 -3.96
C SER A 129 6.45 -9.23 -3.25
N ARG A 130 6.43 -9.30 -1.92
CA ARG A 130 7.39 -10.07 -1.12
C ARG A 130 7.34 -11.55 -1.46
N LEU A 131 6.14 -12.12 -1.55
CA LEU A 131 5.96 -13.53 -1.92
C LEU A 131 6.48 -13.80 -3.35
N LYS A 132 6.18 -12.92 -4.32
CA LYS A 132 6.74 -13.01 -5.68
C LYS A 132 8.27 -12.99 -5.68
N TYR A 133 8.87 -12.11 -4.87
CA TYR A 133 10.32 -12.04 -4.71
C TYR A 133 10.91 -13.34 -4.16
N LEU A 134 10.29 -13.94 -3.13
CA LEU A 134 10.78 -15.18 -2.54
C LEU A 134 10.67 -16.37 -3.49
N ILE A 135 9.55 -16.49 -4.21
CA ILE A 135 9.38 -17.49 -5.27
C ILE A 135 10.45 -17.30 -6.35
N SER A 136 10.66 -16.06 -6.79
CA SER A 136 11.69 -15.71 -7.79
C SER A 136 13.09 -16.10 -7.31
N LYS A 137 13.43 -15.77 -6.08
CA LYS A 137 14.72 -16.11 -5.46
C LYS A 137 14.94 -17.63 -5.39
N HIS A 138 13.89 -18.40 -5.09
CA HIS A 138 13.95 -19.86 -4.99
C HIS A 138 14.04 -20.55 -6.36
N THR A 139 13.33 -20.01 -7.36
CA THR A 139 13.21 -20.64 -8.70
C THR A 139 14.18 -20.10 -9.73
N GLY A 140 14.74 -18.91 -9.52
CA GLY A 140 15.51 -18.18 -10.53
C GLY A 140 14.65 -17.54 -11.62
N ILE A 141 13.32 -17.66 -11.55
CA ILE A 141 12.39 -17.05 -12.51
C ILE A 141 12.11 -15.60 -12.07
N ASP A 142 12.09 -14.68 -13.02
CA ASP A 142 11.77 -13.27 -12.75
C ASP A 142 10.40 -13.15 -12.04
N ALA A 143 10.33 -12.36 -10.98
CA ALA A 143 9.14 -12.18 -10.15
C ALA A 143 7.90 -11.72 -10.94
N ARG A 144 8.09 -11.07 -12.10
CA ARG A 144 7.01 -10.65 -13.01
C ARG A 144 6.24 -11.82 -13.62
N TYR A 145 6.86 -13.00 -13.72
CA TYR A 145 6.21 -14.22 -14.21
C TYR A 145 5.66 -15.12 -13.11
N CYS A 146 5.78 -14.70 -11.85
CA CYS A 146 5.17 -15.35 -10.70
C CYS A 146 3.80 -14.72 -10.43
N HIS A 147 2.73 -15.46 -10.67
CA HIS A 147 1.36 -15.03 -10.37
C HIS A 147 0.94 -15.64 -9.04
N THR A 148 0.93 -14.84 -8.01
CA THR A 148 0.55 -15.22 -6.64
C THR A 148 -0.08 -14.03 -5.92
N TYR A 149 -0.81 -14.30 -4.85
CA TYR A 149 -1.48 -13.29 -4.05
C TYR A 149 -1.38 -13.63 -2.57
N ILE A 150 -1.11 -12.61 -1.77
CA ILE A 150 -1.44 -12.59 -0.34
C ILE A 150 -2.77 -11.87 -0.22
N ILE A 151 -3.74 -12.46 0.48
CA ILE A 151 -5.10 -11.93 0.66
C ILE A 151 -5.49 -11.93 2.14
N GLY A 152 -6.62 -11.30 2.46
CA GLY A 152 -7.08 -11.13 3.83
C GLY A 152 -6.54 -9.84 4.46
N GLU A 153 -6.55 -9.75 5.78
CA GLU A 153 -6.04 -8.62 6.54
C GLU A 153 -4.52 -8.46 6.33
N HIS A 154 -4.04 -7.24 6.11
CA HIS A 154 -2.60 -6.96 6.13
C HIS A 154 -2.06 -7.09 7.55
N GLY A 155 -1.38 -8.20 7.84
CA GLY A 155 -0.83 -8.50 9.15
C GLY A 155 -0.75 -10.00 9.43
N ASP A 156 -0.86 -10.38 10.71
CA ASP A 156 -0.63 -11.75 11.15
C ASP A 156 -1.67 -12.77 10.63
N SER A 157 -2.85 -12.31 10.19
CA SER A 157 -3.95 -13.14 9.68
C SER A 157 -4.02 -13.20 8.14
N GLU A 158 -3.07 -12.60 7.43
CA GLU A 158 -2.98 -12.71 5.97
C GLU A 158 -2.87 -14.17 5.50
N VAL A 159 -3.24 -14.43 4.26
CA VAL A 159 -3.26 -15.78 3.69
C VAL A 159 -2.60 -15.81 2.31
N ALA A 160 -1.65 -16.73 2.11
CA ALA A 160 -1.08 -17.00 0.80
C ALA A 160 -2.04 -17.86 -0.05
N ALA A 161 -2.46 -17.36 -1.21
CA ALA A 161 -3.40 -18.02 -2.09
C ALA A 161 -2.69 -19.09 -2.97
N TRP A 162 -2.13 -20.13 -2.35
CA TRP A 162 -1.35 -21.17 -3.03
C TRP A 162 -2.12 -21.90 -4.13
N SER A 163 -3.44 -22.06 -3.97
CA SER A 163 -4.29 -22.78 -4.92
C SER A 163 -4.35 -22.12 -6.31
N ILE A 164 -4.12 -20.82 -6.38
CA ILE A 164 -4.10 -20.04 -7.63
C ILE A 164 -2.69 -19.55 -7.99
N THR A 165 -1.69 -19.88 -7.17
CA THR A 165 -0.30 -19.51 -7.44
C THR A 165 0.25 -20.33 -8.62
N ASN A 166 0.81 -19.61 -9.61
CA ASN A 166 1.38 -20.23 -10.79
C ASN A 166 2.63 -19.48 -11.28
N ILE A 167 3.48 -20.19 -12.01
CA ILE A 167 4.66 -19.67 -12.69
C ILE A 167 4.47 -19.94 -14.17
N ALA A 168 4.40 -18.90 -14.99
CA ALA A 168 4.18 -18.99 -16.42
C ALA A 168 2.97 -19.88 -16.82
N GLY A 169 1.90 -19.85 -16.03
CA GLY A 169 0.68 -20.64 -16.25
C GLY A 169 0.70 -22.06 -15.67
N MET A 170 1.84 -22.55 -15.18
CA MET A 170 1.96 -23.85 -14.52
C MET A 170 1.70 -23.67 -13.03
N SER A 171 0.84 -24.49 -12.41
CA SER A 171 0.62 -24.43 -10.97
C SER A 171 1.94 -24.54 -10.19
N ILE A 172 2.05 -23.88 -9.05
CA ILE A 172 3.28 -23.90 -8.24
C ILE A 172 3.73 -25.32 -7.92
N LYS A 173 2.80 -26.22 -7.60
CA LYS A 173 3.09 -27.64 -7.32
C LYS A 173 3.67 -28.34 -8.55
N SER A 174 3.00 -28.25 -9.70
CA SER A 174 3.48 -28.86 -10.95
C SER A 174 4.82 -28.28 -11.41
N PHE A 175 5.04 -26.99 -11.18
CA PHE A 175 6.31 -26.37 -11.49
C PHE A 175 7.46 -27.01 -10.68
N PHE A 176 7.28 -27.19 -9.40
CA PHE A 176 8.30 -27.78 -8.53
C PHE A 176 8.49 -29.27 -8.76
N GLU A 177 7.46 -30.01 -9.16
CA GLU A 177 7.57 -31.42 -9.57
C GLU A 177 8.49 -31.59 -10.80
N HIS A 178 8.49 -30.62 -11.74
CA HIS A 178 9.23 -30.72 -13.00
C HIS A 178 10.61 -30.04 -12.96
N TYR A 179 10.72 -28.88 -12.30
CA TYR A 179 11.88 -28.00 -12.42
C TYR A 179 12.66 -27.80 -11.11
N GLY A 180 12.16 -28.26 -9.99
CA GLY A 180 12.84 -28.09 -8.73
C GLY A 180 12.18 -28.88 -7.61
N LYS A 181 12.89 -29.02 -6.52
CA LYS A 181 12.35 -29.61 -5.29
C LYS A 181 11.87 -28.46 -4.41
N CYS A 182 10.57 -28.39 -4.17
CA CYS A 182 9.98 -27.51 -3.17
C CYS A 182 8.92 -28.32 -2.46
N THR A 183 9.00 -28.37 -1.16
CA THR A 183 8.05 -29.07 -0.31
C THR A 183 6.96 -28.11 0.18
N ASP A 184 5.91 -28.64 0.78
CA ASP A 184 4.91 -27.80 1.45
C ASP A 184 5.53 -27.02 2.62
N GLU A 185 6.59 -27.56 3.27
CA GLU A 185 7.37 -26.89 4.29
C GLU A 185 8.13 -25.68 3.73
N ASP A 186 8.69 -25.77 2.50
CA ASP A 186 9.36 -24.65 1.85
C ASP A 186 8.36 -23.54 1.51
N LEU A 187 7.18 -23.87 1.03
CA LEU A 187 6.10 -22.91 0.77
C LEU A 187 5.68 -22.22 2.08
N GLN A 188 5.54 -22.97 3.16
CA GLN A 188 5.21 -22.43 4.47
C GLN A 188 6.33 -21.53 5.02
N ALA A 189 7.59 -21.92 4.79
CA ALA A 189 8.75 -21.11 5.17
C ALA A 189 8.78 -19.76 4.43
N MET A 190 8.52 -19.77 3.10
CA MET A 190 8.40 -18.54 2.31
C MET A 190 7.28 -17.64 2.85
N TYR A 191 6.13 -18.20 3.14
CA TYR A 191 5.00 -17.45 3.70
C TYR A 191 5.33 -16.83 5.06
N ASN A 192 5.98 -17.58 5.94
CA ASN A 192 6.43 -17.07 7.23
C ASN A 192 7.48 -15.94 7.06
N GLU A 193 8.36 -16.04 6.06
CA GLU A 193 9.32 -14.99 5.73
C GLU A 193 8.60 -13.71 5.27
N VAL A 194 7.53 -13.82 4.46
CA VAL A 194 6.69 -12.66 4.08
C VAL A 194 6.16 -11.96 5.32
N LYS A 195 5.49 -12.68 6.23
CA LYS A 195 4.90 -12.14 7.46
C LYS A 195 5.91 -11.44 8.35
N ASN A 196 7.14 -11.96 8.43
CA ASN A 196 8.19 -11.42 9.28
C ASN A 196 9.03 -10.32 8.61
N SER A 197 8.92 -10.14 7.29
CA SER A 197 9.78 -9.21 6.53
C SER A 197 9.74 -7.78 7.05
N ALA A 198 8.57 -7.26 7.40
CA ALA A 198 8.43 -5.90 7.91
C ALA A 198 9.14 -5.72 9.26
N TYR A 199 8.97 -6.69 10.16
CA TYR A 199 9.61 -6.68 11.50
C TYR A 199 11.13 -6.68 11.38
N GLU A 200 11.67 -7.54 10.51
CA GLU A 200 13.11 -7.64 10.26
C GLU A 200 13.68 -6.34 9.70
N ILE A 201 13.01 -5.73 8.71
CA ILE A 201 13.43 -4.46 8.09
C ILE A 201 13.41 -3.33 9.13
N ILE A 202 12.34 -3.22 9.92
CA ILE A 202 12.19 -2.21 10.95
C ILE A 202 13.28 -2.38 12.03
N GLN A 203 13.55 -3.61 12.45
CA GLN A 203 14.61 -3.88 13.42
C GLN A 203 15.99 -3.45 12.90
N LYS A 204 16.26 -3.64 11.59
CA LYS A 204 17.58 -3.34 10.99
C LYS A 204 17.79 -1.87 10.64
N LYS A 205 16.72 -1.13 10.27
CA LYS A 205 16.86 0.24 9.73
C LYS A 205 15.83 1.24 10.25
N GLY A 206 14.99 0.85 11.21
CA GLY A 206 14.03 1.71 11.90
C GLY A 206 12.67 1.84 11.21
N ALA A 207 12.59 1.74 9.88
CA ALA A 207 11.34 1.85 9.13
C ALA A 207 11.43 1.16 7.76
N THR A 208 10.29 0.90 7.13
CA THR A 208 10.20 0.48 5.72
C THR A 208 9.65 1.63 4.89
N TYR A 209 10.19 1.91 3.71
CA TYR A 209 9.69 2.97 2.82
C TYR A 209 9.91 2.70 1.33
N TYR A 210 10.96 2.02 0.89
CA TYR A 210 11.23 1.85 -0.55
C TYR A 210 10.20 0.96 -1.24
N ALA A 211 9.96 -0.24 -0.72
CA ALA A 211 9.06 -1.19 -1.35
C ALA A 211 7.59 -0.75 -1.24
N ILE A 212 7.18 -0.15 -0.11
CA ILE A 212 5.82 0.40 0.00
C ILE A 212 5.62 1.58 -0.95
N ALA A 213 6.63 2.44 -1.14
CA ALA A 213 6.55 3.52 -2.12
C ALA A 213 6.35 2.98 -3.55
N THR A 214 7.04 1.88 -3.91
CA THR A 214 6.85 1.21 -5.21
C THR A 214 5.46 0.57 -5.33
N ALA A 215 4.94 -0.05 -4.25
CA ALA A 215 3.59 -0.62 -4.23
C ALA A 215 2.51 0.47 -4.41
N VAL A 216 2.65 1.59 -3.69
CA VAL A 216 1.77 2.76 -3.84
C VAL A 216 1.85 3.32 -5.26
N ALA A 217 3.06 3.49 -5.82
CA ALA A 217 3.24 3.95 -7.18
C ALA A 217 2.51 3.04 -8.19
N ARG A 218 2.58 1.71 -8.01
CA ARG A 218 1.86 0.75 -8.87
C ARG A 218 0.34 0.86 -8.73
N ILE A 219 -0.18 1.02 -7.51
CA ILE A 219 -1.63 1.23 -7.30
C ILE A 219 -2.09 2.49 -8.04
N VAL A 220 -1.36 3.58 -7.86
CA VAL A 220 -1.71 4.86 -8.47
C VAL A 220 -1.55 4.85 -10.00
N GLU A 221 -0.55 4.15 -10.52
CA GLU A 221 -0.39 3.89 -11.96
C GLU A 221 -1.64 3.21 -12.55
N CYS A 222 -2.12 2.14 -11.90
CA CYS A 222 -3.33 1.43 -12.33
C CYS A 222 -4.55 2.35 -12.35
N ILE A 223 -4.71 3.18 -11.33
CA ILE A 223 -5.83 4.13 -11.23
C ILE A 223 -5.73 5.17 -12.34
N SER A 224 -4.59 5.87 -12.45
CA SER A 224 -4.39 6.96 -13.40
C SER A 224 -4.38 6.48 -14.86
N GLY A 225 -3.92 5.26 -15.10
CA GLY A 225 -3.91 4.64 -16.42
C GLY A 225 -5.23 4.00 -16.83
N GLY A 226 -6.22 3.93 -15.93
CA GLY A 226 -7.48 3.21 -16.18
C GLY A 226 -7.25 1.72 -16.47
N GLU A 227 -6.26 1.11 -15.83
CA GLU A 227 -5.93 -0.29 -16.06
C GLU A 227 -6.95 -1.23 -15.40
N ASN A 228 -7.37 -2.26 -16.13
CA ASN A 228 -8.16 -3.37 -15.58
C ASN A 228 -7.26 -4.41 -14.88
N SER A 229 -6.43 -3.93 -13.94
CA SER A 229 -5.49 -4.76 -13.18
C SER A 229 -6.15 -5.33 -11.93
N VAL A 230 -5.67 -6.50 -11.48
CA VAL A 230 -6.08 -7.12 -10.22
C VAL A 230 -4.98 -6.90 -9.19
N LEU A 231 -5.31 -6.19 -8.11
CA LEU A 231 -4.42 -5.93 -6.99
C LEU A 231 -5.11 -6.29 -5.67
N THR A 232 -4.34 -6.76 -4.70
CA THR A 232 -4.83 -7.14 -3.36
C THR A 232 -4.87 -5.92 -2.43
N ILE A 233 -5.72 -4.96 -2.79
CA ILE A 233 -5.96 -3.72 -2.02
C ILE A 233 -6.96 -3.96 -0.89
N SER A 234 -6.97 -3.09 0.12
CA SER A 234 -8.08 -2.99 1.07
C SER A 234 -9.23 -2.23 0.44
N SER A 235 -10.43 -2.77 0.56
CA SER A 235 -11.66 -2.18 0.06
C SER A 235 -12.82 -2.53 0.98
N VAL A 236 -13.75 -1.62 1.15
CA VAL A 236 -14.95 -1.86 1.98
C VAL A 236 -15.82 -2.93 1.33
N LEU A 237 -16.14 -3.97 2.08
CA LEU A 237 -17.03 -5.05 1.67
C LEU A 237 -18.49 -4.67 1.94
N ASN A 238 -19.36 -4.99 1.01
CA ASN A 238 -20.79 -4.74 1.12
C ASN A 238 -21.58 -5.86 0.40
N GLY A 239 -21.48 -7.06 0.97
CA GLY A 239 -22.08 -8.29 0.44
C GLY A 239 -21.06 -9.24 -0.20
N GLU A 240 -19.88 -8.77 -0.59
CA GLU A 240 -18.80 -9.63 -1.09
C GLU A 240 -18.39 -10.63 0.01
N TYR A 241 -18.19 -11.89 -0.35
CA TYR A 241 -17.92 -13.00 0.57
C TYR A 241 -18.98 -13.25 1.66
N GLY A 242 -20.20 -12.67 1.52
CA GLY A 242 -21.24 -12.73 2.55
C GLY A 242 -20.95 -11.83 3.77
N ILE A 243 -20.07 -10.84 3.61
CA ILE A 243 -19.65 -9.90 4.66
C ILE A 243 -20.16 -8.50 4.28
N GLU A 244 -20.76 -7.81 5.24
CA GLU A 244 -21.31 -6.47 5.03
C GLU A 244 -20.67 -5.47 6.00
N ASP A 245 -20.49 -4.23 5.49
CA ASP A 245 -20.08 -3.05 6.24
C ASP A 245 -18.76 -3.21 7.04
N ILE A 246 -17.75 -3.76 6.37
CA ILE A 246 -16.41 -3.92 6.93
C ILE A 246 -15.33 -3.55 5.89
#